data_7bb3c9c2db49d42ae5eafa22e9e5cd8e
#
_entry.id   7bb3c9c2db49d42ae5eafa22e9e5cd8e
#
_cell.length_a   1.000
_cell.length_b   1.000
_cell.length_c   1.000
_cell.angle_alpha   90.00
_cell.angle_beta   90.00
_cell.angle_gamma   90.00
#
_symmetry.space_group_name_H-M   'P 1'
#
loop_
_entity.id
_entity.type
_entity.pdbx_description
1 polymer ?
#
loop_
_entity_poly.entity_id
_entity_poly.type
_entity_poly.pdbx_seq_one_letter_code
_entity_poly.pdbx_strand_id
1 'polypeptide(L)'
;GIWQDVRIKFDVNGDGHYDRTAEGFSNFLGLNNFFSSSQNEAVYDSKVLSIDSNLGVQEKVTLEFSVDGKGNLGSINIYPSDSLEDIVNKINSNPALNGELKASLVPNGNGYMLRINNVSGGQMEINEVPKAGGTTTGFIDRLGLKPSNAGMSGSISVRDDIASMPGLIAGGSPEFDKSSGEYVLNAAANNIANEMGKIFSENHTFGQAGTIASTTTTLSN
;
A
#
# COMPACT_ATOMS: atom_id res chain seq x y z
N GLY A 1 14.08 11.26 15.29
CA GLY A 1 13.98 10.09 16.15
C GLY A 1 13.93 8.83 15.34
N ILE A 2 14.74 7.84 15.67
CA ILE A 2 14.70 6.51 15.03
C ILE A 2 13.58 5.77 15.75
N TRP A 3 12.53 5.39 15.03
CA TRP A 3 11.51 4.51 15.56
C TRP A 3 12.18 3.18 15.90
N GLN A 4 12.20 2.83 17.18
CA GLN A 4 12.69 1.53 17.61
C GLN A 4 11.49 0.61 17.79
N ASP A 5 11.53 -0.51 17.10
CA ASP A 5 10.57 -1.58 17.29
C ASP A 5 10.66 -2.13 18.72
N VAL A 6 9.57 -2.70 19.22
CA VAL A 6 9.60 -3.41 20.49
C VAL A 6 10.55 -4.60 20.34
N ARG A 7 11.62 -4.58 21.11
CA ARG A 7 12.59 -5.66 21.20
C ARG A 7 12.36 -6.42 22.50
N ILE A 8 12.00 -7.67 22.38
CA ILE A 8 11.87 -8.55 23.53
C ILE A 8 13.19 -9.28 23.67
N LYS A 9 13.87 -9.07 24.79
CA LYS A 9 15.11 -9.76 25.12
C LYS A 9 14.82 -10.89 26.10
N PHE A 10 15.39 -12.02 25.82
CA PHE A 10 15.24 -13.23 26.63
C PHE A 10 16.57 -13.61 27.21
N ASP A 11 16.59 -13.86 28.52
CA ASP A 11 17.64 -14.60 29.24
C ASP A 11 17.18 -16.05 29.30
N VAL A 12 17.74 -16.88 28.42
CA VAL A 12 17.31 -18.28 28.27
C VAL A 12 17.91 -19.19 29.31
N ASN A 13 19.08 -18.81 29.85
CA ASN A 13 19.85 -19.64 30.77
C ASN A 13 19.78 -19.14 32.23
N GLY A 14 19.21 -17.95 32.47
CA GLY A 14 19.04 -17.40 33.82
C GLY A 14 20.32 -16.83 34.43
N ASP A 15 21.33 -16.47 33.61
CA ASP A 15 22.60 -15.92 34.10
C ASP A 15 22.60 -14.39 34.27
N GLY A 16 21.49 -13.73 34.00
CA GLY A 16 21.32 -12.27 34.06
C GLY A 16 21.78 -11.55 32.79
N HIS A 17 22.14 -12.27 31.74
CA HIS A 17 22.46 -11.71 30.42
C HIS A 17 21.44 -12.14 29.39
N TYR A 18 21.21 -11.29 28.40
CA TYR A 18 20.23 -11.60 27.34
C TYR A 18 20.91 -12.39 26.23
N ASP A 19 20.43 -13.62 25.99
CA ASP A 19 20.97 -14.53 24.96
C ASP A 19 20.28 -14.36 23.60
N ARG A 20 19.04 -13.88 23.61
CA ARG A 20 18.21 -13.74 22.40
C ARG A 20 17.45 -12.44 22.41
N THR A 21 17.23 -11.92 21.21
CA THR A 21 16.37 -10.76 20.96
C THR A 21 15.35 -11.12 19.89
N ALA A 22 14.07 -10.90 20.17
CA ALA A 22 13.01 -10.90 19.16
C ALA A 22 12.71 -9.46 18.74
N GLU A 23 12.76 -9.20 17.45
CA GLU A 23 12.47 -7.90 16.82
C GLU A 23 11.26 -8.04 15.88
N GLY A 24 10.67 -6.92 15.48
CA GLY A 24 9.52 -6.93 14.57
C GLY A 24 8.17 -7.22 15.23
N PHE A 25 8.15 -7.36 16.56
CA PHE A 25 6.95 -7.74 17.30
C PHE A 25 5.83 -6.71 17.19
N SER A 26 6.18 -5.43 17.25
CA SER A 26 5.20 -4.34 17.08
C SER A 26 4.57 -4.35 15.71
N ASN A 27 5.37 -4.62 14.67
CA ASN A 27 4.89 -4.70 13.31
C ASN A 27 4.03 -5.97 13.08
N PHE A 28 4.48 -7.12 13.61
CA PHE A 28 3.74 -8.38 13.51
C PHE A 28 2.36 -8.30 14.18
N LEU A 29 2.27 -7.65 15.34
CA LEU A 29 1.00 -7.47 16.08
C LEU A 29 0.20 -6.24 15.62
N GLY A 30 0.71 -5.45 14.68
CA GLY A 30 0.06 -4.23 14.23
C GLY A 30 -0.02 -3.14 15.30
N LEU A 31 0.81 -3.18 16.34
CA LEU A 31 0.76 -2.22 17.45
C LEU A 31 1.11 -0.80 17.04
N ASN A 32 1.84 -0.64 15.91
CA ASN A 32 2.21 0.66 15.36
C ASN A 32 1.24 1.14 14.28
N ASN A 33 0.23 0.35 13.95
CA ASN A 33 -0.75 0.69 12.92
C ASN A 33 -1.95 1.41 13.54
N PHE A 34 -1.78 2.69 13.85
CA PHE A 34 -2.90 3.53 14.37
C PHE A 34 -3.87 3.97 13.28
N PHE A 35 -3.45 3.91 12.04
CA PHE A 35 -4.22 4.36 10.90
C PHE A 35 -4.51 3.18 9.97
N SER A 36 -5.67 3.21 9.39
CA SER A 36 -6.06 2.36 8.27
C SER A 36 -6.27 3.21 7.03
N SER A 37 -5.99 2.63 5.88
CA SER A 37 -6.36 3.19 4.59
C SER A 37 -6.74 2.05 3.67
N SER A 38 -7.71 2.29 2.79
CA SER A 38 -8.10 1.32 1.77
C SER A 38 -7.50 1.72 0.42
N GLN A 39 -7.03 0.74 -0.33
CA GLN A 39 -6.71 0.95 -1.74
C GLN A 39 -7.99 1.24 -2.51
N ASN A 40 -7.86 2.01 -3.58
CA ASN A 40 -8.98 2.26 -4.47
C ASN A 40 -9.12 1.07 -5.45
N GLU A 41 -9.92 0.09 -5.06
CA GLU A 41 -10.17 -1.12 -5.85
C GLU A 41 -10.99 -0.87 -7.14
N ALA A 42 -11.51 0.34 -7.31
CA ALA A 42 -12.12 0.79 -8.56
C ALA A 42 -11.10 1.25 -9.60
N VAL A 43 -9.83 1.38 -9.22
CA VAL A 43 -8.75 1.89 -10.07
C VAL A 43 -7.56 0.97 -9.99
N TYR A 44 -7.02 0.58 -11.14
CA TYR A 44 -5.78 -0.18 -11.24
C TYR A 44 -4.72 0.65 -11.96
N ASP A 45 -3.51 0.66 -11.41
CA ASP A 45 -2.34 1.33 -11.98
C ASP A 45 -1.23 0.32 -12.25
N SER A 46 -0.55 0.47 -13.39
CA SER A 46 0.69 -0.25 -13.67
C SER A 46 1.89 0.45 -13.02
N LYS A 47 3.06 -0.18 -13.04
CA LYS A 47 4.32 0.53 -12.85
C LYS A 47 4.54 1.56 -13.96
N VAL A 48 5.47 2.48 -13.74
CA VAL A 48 5.87 3.46 -14.76
C VAL A 48 6.69 2.75 -15.85
N LEU A 49 6.31 2.95 -17.08
CA LEU A 49 6.94 2.38 -18.27
C LEU A 49 7.18 3.49 -19.30
N SER A 50 8.21 3.35 -20.14
CA SER A 50 8.32 4.18 -21.34
C SER A 50 7.18 3.84 -22.30
N ILE A 51 6.70 4.80 -23.07
CA ILE A 51 5.62 4.57 -24.05
C ILE A 51 6.02 3.52 -25.11
N ASP A 52 7.31 3.50 -25.46
CA ASP A 52 7.90 2.56 -26.42
C ASP A 52 8.41 1.27 -25.77
N SER A 53 8.09 1.04 -24.47
CA SER A 53 8.56 -0.15 -23.77
C SER A 53 7.97 -1.42 -24.40
N ASN A 54 8.84 -2.37 -24.71
CA ASN A 54 8.41 -3.72 -24.97
C ASN A 54 7.79 -4.29 -23.67
N LEU A 55 6.53 -4.70 -23.75
CA LEU A 55 5.78 -5.24 -22.61
C LEU A 55 6.24 -6.64 -22.19
N GLY A 56 7.23 -7.21 -22.90
CA GLY A 56 7.78 -8.53 -22.60
C GLY A 56 6.81 -9.68 -22.87
N VAL A 57 5.79 -9.43 -23.68
CA VAL A 57 4.82 -10.45 -24.10
C VAL A 57 5.48 -11.33 -25.17
N GLN A 58 5.62 -12.62 -24.89
CA GLN A 58 6.19 -13.59 -25.85
C GLN A 58 5.12 -14.31 -26.67
N GLU A 59 3.91 -14.37 -26.14
CA GLU A 59 2.76 -15.04 -26.73
C GLU A 59 1.47 -14.35 -26.28
N LYS A 60 0.35 -14.67 -26.91
CA LYS A 60 -0.95 -14.09 -26.59
C LYS A 60 -1.28 -14.25 -25.10
N VAL A 61 -1.59 -13.14 -24.44
CA VAL A 61 -2.12 -13.08 -23.09
C VAL A 61 -3.59 -12.62 -23.17
N THR A 62 -4.46 -13.25 -22.40
CA THR A 62 -5.85 -12.81 -22.27
C THR A 62 -6.07 -12.25 -20.88
N LEU A 63 -6.53 -11.01 -20.79
CA LEU A 63 -6.97 -10.39 -19.53
C LEU A 63 -8.49 -10.38 -19.48
N GLU A 64 -9.02 -10.83 -18.37
CA GLU A 64 -10.43 -10.85 -18.04
C GLU A 64 -10.73 -9.79 -16.97
N PHE A 65 -11.87 -9.11 -17.11
CA PHE A 65 -12.29 -8.03 -16.24
C PHE A 65 -13.60 -8.38 -15.57
N SER A 66 -13.65 -8.25 -14.25
CA SER A 66 -14.85 -8.42 -13.45
C SER A 66 -15.11 -7.17 -12.63
N VAL A 67 -16.37 -6.88 -12.39
CA VAL A 67 -16.80 -5.75 -11.55
C VAL A 67 -17.82 -6.26 -10.55
N ASP A 68 -17.71 -5.79 -9.31
CA ASP A 68 -18.64 -6.16 -8.25
C ASP A 68 -20.11 -5.86 -8.64
N GLY A 69 -20.97 -6.80 -8.34
CA GLY A 69 -22.39 -6.76 -8.68
C GLY A 69 -22.73 -7.06 -10.15
N LYS A 70 -21.73 -7.09 -11.07
CA LYS A 70 -21.94 -7.41 -12.50
C LYS A 70 -21.24 -8.69 -12.97
N GLY A 71 -20.28 -9.19 -12.18
CA GLY A 71 -19.48 -10.34 -12.54
C GLY A 71 -18.51 -10.07 -13.69
N ASN A 72 -18.26 -11.08 -14.52
CA ASN A 72 -17.38 -10.99 -15.67
C ASN A 72 -17.97 -10.09 -16.75
N LEU A 73 -17.27 -8.98 -17.07
CA LEU A 73 -17.67 -8.05 -18.12
C LEU A 73 -17.19 -8.51 -19.49
N GLY A 74 -16.00 -9.13 -19.56
CA GLY A 74 -15.38 -9.51 -20.83
C GLY A 74 -13.87 -9.55 -20.74
N SER A 75 -13.21 -9.74 -21.89
CA SER A 75 -11.76 -9.89 -21.96
C SER A 75 -11.16 -9.16 -23.14
N ILE A 76 -9.85 -8.91 -23.07
CA ILE A 76 -9.01 -8.46 -24.17
C ILE A 76 -7.87 -9.42 -24.40
N ASN A 77 -7.38 -9.48 -25.66
CA ASN A 77 -6.18 -10.22 -26.01
C ASN A 77 -5.02 -9.23 -26.22
N ILE A 78 -3.90 -9.51 -25.58
CA ILE A 78 -2.65 -8.78 -25.72
C ILE A 78 -1.66 -9.65 -26.47
N TYR A 79 -1.04 -9.09 -27.48
CA TYR A 79 -0.09 -9.77 -28.37
C TYR A 79 1.34 -9.22 -28.15
N PRO A 80 2.38 -9.95 -28.60
CA PRO A 80 3.78 -9.51 -28.49
C PRO A 80 4.09 -8.15 -29.12
N SER A 81 3.31 -7.76 -30.13
CA SER A 81 3.46 -6.47 -30.84
C SER A 81 2.75 -5.31 -30.16
N ASP A 82 1.92 -5.56 -29.15
CA ASP A 82 1.10 -4.51 -28.54
C ASP A 82 1.95 -3.59 -27.66
N SER A 83 1.65 -2.31 -27.74
CA SER A 83 2.13 -1.24 -26.87
C SER A 83 1.16 -0.97 -25.71
N LEU A 84 1.54 -0.08 -24.79
CA LEU A 84 0.62 0.40 -23.75
C LEU A 84 -0.61 1.10 -24.38
N GLU A 85 -0.41 1.85 -25.46
CA GLU A 85 -1.49 2.55 -26.15
C GLU A 85 -2.47 1.56 -26.79
N ASP A 86 -1.97 0.46 -27.35
CA ASP A 86 -2.82 -0.60 -27.90
C ASP A 86 -3.67 -1.25 -26.82
N ILE A 87 -3.15 -1.45 -25.62
CA ILE A 87 -3.94 -1.94 -24.47
C ILE A 87 -5.05 -0.96 -24.13
N VAL A 88 -4.74 0.33 -24.03
CA VAL A 88 -5.74 1.39 -23.78
C VAL A 88 -6.84 1.34 -24.84
N ASN A 89 -6.44 1.29 -26.11
CA ASN A 89 -7.39 1.26 -27.23
C ASN A 89 -8.26 -0.01 -27.21
N LYS A 90 -7.67 -1.18 -26.91
CA LYS A 90 -8.40 -2.45 -26.79
C LYS A 90 -9.45 -2.43 -25.69
N ILE A 91 -9.13 -1.84 -24.52
CA ILE A 91 -10.10 -1.72 -23.43
C ILE A 91 -11.22 -0.74 -23.82
N ASN A 92 -10.85 0.45 -24.28
CA ASN A 92 -11.81 1.52 -24.55
C ASN A 92 -12.70 1.24 -25.77
N SER A 93 -12.25 0.45 -26.72
CA SER A 93 -13.03 0.09 -27.93
C SER A 93 -13.80 -1.22 -27.79
N ASN A 94 -13.56 -2.00 -26.74
CA ASN A 94 -14.26 -3.27 -26.53
C ASN A 94 -15.72 -3.02 -26.13
N PRO A 95 -16.72 -3.46 -26.91
CA PRO A 95 -18.13 -3.19 -26.60
C PRO A 95 -18.60 -3.74 -25.25
N ALA A 96 -17.97 -4.81 -24.75
CA ALA A 96 -18.31 -5.41 -23.47
C ALA A 96 -17.74 -4.62 -22.28
N LEU A 97 -16.68 -3.85 -22.48
CA LEU A 97 -15.99 -3.09 -21.44
C LEU A 97 -16.33 -1.60 -21.50
N ASN A 98 -16.67 -1.10 -22.70
CA ASN A 98 -16.95 0.33 -22.93
C ASN A 98 -18.19 0.76 -22.13
N GLY A 99 -18.05 1.86 -21.41
CA GLY A 99 -19.09 2.38 -20.51
C GLY A 99 -18.95 1.88 -19.05
N GLU A 100 -18.31 0.74 -18.83
CA GLU A 100 -18.02 0.22 -17.50
C GLU A 100 -16.57 0.52 -17.08
N LEU A 101 -15.63 0.33 -17.98
CA LEU A 101 -14.21 0.56 -17.74
C LEU A 101 -13.69 1.66 -18.65
N LYS A 102 -12.71 2.41 -18.15
CA LYS A 102 -11.97 3.39 -18.93
C LYS A 102 -10.47 3.23 -18.66
N ALA A 103 -9.72 2.99 -19.73
CA ALA A 103 -8.26 2.96 -19.68
C ALA A 103 -7.67 4.28 -20.16
N SER A 104 -6.53 4.67 -19.60
CA SER A 104 -5.75 5.85 -19.97
C SER A 104 -4.26 5.68 -19.64
N LEU A 105 -3.43 6.48 -20.32
CA LEU A 105 -2.03 6.63 -19.95
C LEU A 105 -1.87 7.89 -19.08
N VAL A 106 -1.34 7.71 -17.87
CA VAL A 106 -1.11 8.79 -16.92
C VAL A 106 0.39 9.10 -16.91
N PRO A 107 0.83 10.31 -17.30
CA PRO A 107 2.23 10.71 -17.20
C PRO A 107 2.74 10.61 -15.76
N ASN A 108 3.91 10.02 -15.57
CA ASN A 108 4.57 9.92 -14.28
C ASN A 108 6.09 9.96 -14.47
N GLY A 109 6.72 11.04 -14.05
CA GLY A 109 8.14 11.27 -14.29
C GLY A 109 8.48 11.23 -15.80
N ASN A 110 9.42 10.38 -16.17
CA ASN A 110 9.86 10.21 -17.55
C ASN A 110 9.09 9.11 -18.33
N GLY A 111 7.96 8.66 -17.80
CA GLY A 111 7.19 7.58 -18.42
C GLY A 111 5.69 7.73 -18.20
N TYR A 112 5.00 6.62 -18.40
CA TYR A 112 3.55 6.54 -18.28
C TYR A 112 3.14 5.34 -17.43
N MET A 113 2.06 5.50 -16.69
CA MET A 113 1.34 4.41 -16.06
C MET A 113 0.09 4.11 -16.87
N LEU A 114 -0.19 2.85 -17.11
CA LEU A 114 -1.51 2.41 -17.55
C LEU A 114 -2.45 2.50 -16.35
N ARG A 115 -3.50 3.29 -16.47
CA ARG A 115 -4.58 3.37 -15.48
C ARG A 115 -5.86 2.82 -16.07
N ILE A 116 -6.52 1.95 -15.32
CA ILE A 116 -7.83 1.38 -15.67
C ILE A 116 -8.79 1.72 -14.54
N ASN A 117 -9.87 2.41 -14.86
CA ASN A 117 -10.89 2.84 -13.91
C ASN A 117 -12.19 2.07 -14.17
N ASN A 118 -12.84 1.63 -13.10
CA ASN A 118 -14.26 1.33 -13.12
C ASN A 118 -15.04 2.65 -13.03
N VAL A 119 -15.81 2.95 -14.07
CA VAL A 119 -16.54 4.22 -14.19
C VAL A 119 -17.61 4.37 -13.12
N SER A 120 -18.21 3.28 -12.66
CA SER A 120 -19.20 3.26 -11.59
C SER A 120 -18.61 3.40 -10.19
N GLY A 121 -17.27 3.30 -10.05
CA GLY A 121 -16.56 3.42 -8.78
C GLY A 121 -16.62 2.17 -7.89
N GLY A 122 -17.26 1.09 -8.35
CA GLY A 122 -17.28 -0.19 -7.64
C GLY A 122 -15.95 -0.95 -7.75
N GLN A 123 -15.78 -1.95 -6.91
CA GLN A 123 -14.63 -2.84 -6.92
C GLN A 123 -14.48 -3.54 -8.27
N MET A 124 -13.26 -3.66 -8.74
CA MET A 124 -12.89 -4.29 -10.00
C MET A 124 -11.80 -5.31 -9.76
N GLU A 125 -11.84 -6.40 -10.53
CA GLU A 125 -10.75 -7.38 -10.59
C GLU A 125 -10.26 -7.53 -12.02
N ILE A 126 -8.95 -7.67 -12.16
CA ILE A 126 -8.28 -7.93 -13.44
C ILE A 126 -7.48 -9.22 -13.29
N ASN A 127 -7.83 -10.23 -14.06
CA ASN A 127 -7.22 -11.54 -13.98
C ASN A 127 -6.62 -11.95 -15.34
N GLU A 128 -5.48 -12.64 -15.29
CA GLU A 128 -4.93 -13.29 -16.47
C GLU A 128 -5.59 -14.67 -16.64
N VAL A 129 -6.20 -14.90 -17.79
CA VAL A 129 -6.82 -16.20 -18.09
C VAL A 129 -5.70 -17.25 -18.23
N PRO A 130 -5.72 -18.31 -17.41
CA PRO A 130 -4.73 -19.38 -17.51
C PRO A 130 -4.77 -20.07 -18.88
N LYS A 131 -3.60 -20.50 -19.34
CA LYS A 131 -3.48 -21.36 -20.51
C LYS A 131 -3.96 -22.78 -20.25
N ALA A 132 -4.02 -23.56 -21.30
CA ALA A 132 -4.16 -25.00 -21.20
C ALA A 132 -3.03 -25.57 -20.31
N GLY A 133 -3.39 -26.16 -19.17
CA GLY A 133 -2.44 -26.59 -18.15
C GLY A 133 -2.43 -25.74 -16.87
N GLY A 134 -3.27 -24.69 -16.79
CA GLY A 134 -3.52 -23.94 -15.54
C GLY A 134 -2.45 -22.90 -15.16
N THR A 135 -1.50 -22.59 -16.06
CA THR A 135 -0.45 -21.60 -15.82
C THR A 135 -0.77 -20.26 -16.47
N THR A 136 -0.44 -19.15 -15.80
CA THR A 136 -0.45 -17.80 -16.37
C THR A 136 0.94 -17.41 -16.84
N THR A 137 1.04 -16.37 -17.66
CA THR A 137 2.34 -15.85 -18.14
C THR A 137 3.00 -14.92 -17.12
N GLY A 138 2.28 -14.53 -16.06
CA GLY A 138 2.72 -13.52 -15.09
C GLY A 138 2.75 -12.10 -15.69
N PHE A 139 1.92 -11.82 -16.68
CA PHE A 139 1.89 -10.54 -17.37
C PHE A 139 1.43 -9.41 -16.42
N ILE A 140 0.42 -9.65 -15.60
CA ILE A 140 -0.09 -8.68 -14.61
C ILE A 140 1.03 -8.27 -13.66
N ASP A 141 1.79 -9.23 -13.13
CA ASP A 141 2.91 -8.95 -12.22
C ASP A 141 4.03 -8.19 -12.91
N ARG A 142 4.37 -8.57 -14.16
CA ARG A 142 5.40 -7.87 -14.96
C ARG A 142 5.00 -6.43 -15.26
N LEU A 143 3.74 -6.18 -15.54
CA LEU A 143 3.20 -4.84 -15.75
C LEU A 143 3.09 -4.08 -14.43
N GLY A 144 3.10 -4.78 -13.29
CA GLY A 144 2.88 -4.22 -11.95
C GLY A 144 1.46 -3.66 -11.80
N LEU A 145 0.49 -4.27 -12.51
CA LEU A 145 -0.90 -3.83 -12.50
C LEU A 145 -1.57 -4.27 -11.20
N LYS A 146 -1.97 -3.32 -10.39
CA LYS A 146 -2.55 -3.54 -9.06
C LYS A 146 -3.51 -2.43 -8.68
N PRO A 147 -4.37 -2.62 -7.65
CA PRO A 147 -5.19 -1.56 -7.11
C PRO A 147 -4.37 -0.30 -6.82
N SER A 148 -4.91 0.83 -7.24
CA SER A 148 -4.21 2.11 -7.18
C SER A 148 -4.11 2.63 -5.76
N ASN A 149 -2.97 3.25 -5.45
CA ASN A 149 -2.82 4.05 -4.24
C ASN A 149 -3.38 5.49 -4.41
N ALA A 150 -3.91 5.82 -5.58
CA ALA A 150 -4.51 7.12 -5.82
C ALA A 150 -5.75 7.30 -4.92
N GLY A 151 -5.76 8.36 -4.13
CA GLY A 151 -6.84 8.64 -3.19
C GLY A 151 -6.69 7.96 -1.81
N MET A 152 -5.66 7.13 -1.58
CA MET A 152 -5.43 6.53 -0.26
C MET A 152 -5.32 7.56 0.86
N SER A 153 -4.73 8.72 0.57
CA SER A 153 -4.67 9.81 1.56
C SER A 153 -6.05 10.33 1.99
N GLY A 154 -7.03 10.26 1.10
CA GLY A 154 -8.42 10.60 1.42
C GLY A 154 -9.17 9.51 2.19
N SER A 155 -8.65 8.28 2.22
CA SER A 155 -9.23 7.15 2.96
C SER A 155 -8.50 6.86 4.28
N ILE A 156 -7.49 7.66 4.63
CA ILE A 156 -6.80 7.51 5.91
C ILE A 156 -7.79 7.80 7.04
N SER A 157 -7.96 6.83 7.91
CA SER A 157 -8.77 6.95 9.12
C SER A 157 -8.02 6.37 10.31
N VAL A 158 -8.37 6.83 11.50
CA VAL A 158 -7.94 6.15 12.73
C VAL A 158 -8.65 4.80 12.78
N ARG A 159 -7.94 3.75 13.13
CA ARG A 159 -8.54 2.42 13.29
C ARG A 159 -9.72 2.49 14.27
N ASP A 160 -10.80 1.79 13.96
CA ASP A 160 -12.05 1.83 14.74
C ASP A 160 -11.85 1.38 16.19
N ASP A 161 -10.98 0.42 16.46
CA ASP A 161 -10.62 -0.03 17.80
C ASP A 161 -9.90 1.07 18.60
N ILE A 162 -9.03 1.83 17.98
CA ILE A 162 -8.35 2.97 18.59
C ILE A 162 -9.30 4.16 18.77
N ALA A 163 -10.14 4.44 17.77
CA ALA A 163 -11.11 5.53 17.83
C ALA A 163 -12.16 5.29 18.94
N SER A 164 -12.59 4.04 19.13
CA SER A 164 -13.56 3.67 20.18
C SER A 164 -12.93 3.56 21.57
N MET A 165 -11.66 3.22 21.65
CA MET A 165 -10.91 3.06 22.91
C MET A 165 -9.54 3.74 22.83
N PRO A 166 -9.46 5.08 22.89
CA PRO A 166 -8.18 5.81 22.78
C PRO A 166 -7.13 5.41 23.84
N GLY A 167 -7.57 4.82 24.94
CA GLY A 167 -6.68 4.27 25.98
C GLY A 167 -5.83 3.10 25.54
N LEU A 168 -6.08 2.51 24.34
CA LEU A 168 -5.21 1.50 23.74
C LEU A 168 -3.90 2.11 23.20
N ILE A 169 -3.85 3.43 23.01
CA ILE A 169 -2.61 4.12 22.64
C ILE A 169 -1.71 4.16 23.86
N ALA A 170 -0.57 3.51 23.78
CA ALA A 170 0.40 3.55 24.87
C ALA A 170 0.93 4.97 25.08
N GLY A 171 0.61 5.58 26.20
CA GLY A 171 1.07 6.93 26.58
C GLY A 171 2.52 6.96 27.08
N GLY A 172 3.02 5.83 27.59
CA GLY A 172 4.36 5.69 28.14
C GLY A 172 5.02 4.37 27.80
N SER A 173 6.33 4.31 27.98
CA SER A 173 7.13 3.08 27.84
C SER A 173 7.51 2.53 29.19
N PRO A 174 7.64 1.20 29.35
CA PRO A 174 8.20 0.61 30.56
C PRO A 174 9.63 1.08 30.80
N GLU A 175 9.96 1.41 32.05
CA GLU A 175 11.30 1.77 32.48
C GLU A 175 11.84 0.68 33.40
N PHE A 176 13.13 0.40 33.29
CA PHE A 176 13.77 -0.59 34.15
C PHE A 176 14.03 0.03 35.53
N ASP A 177 13.35 -0.51 36.55
CA ASP A 177 13.60 -0.12 37.95
C ASP A 177 14.74 -0.96 38.53
N LYS A 178 15.87 -0.31 38.76
CA LYS A 178 17.05 -0.95 39.32
C LYS A 178 16.85 -1.47 40.73
N SER A 179 15.84 -0.96 41.46
CA SER A 179 15.59 -1.37 42.85
C SER A 179 14.81 -2.68 42.93
N SER A 180 13.89 -2.89 42.01
CA SER A 180 13.12 -4.14 41.90
C SER A 180 13.70 -5.13 40.91
N GLY A 181 14.58 -4.70 39.99
CA GLY A 181 15.09 -5.52 38.89
C GLY A 181 14.10 -5.82 37.81
N GLU A 182 12.98 -5.10 37.76
CA GLU A 182 11.86 -5.34 36.86
C GLU A 182 11.58 -4.13 35.96
N TYR A 183 10.93 -4.36 34.82
CA TYR A 183 10.36 -3.29 34.02
C TYR A 183 9.01 -2.88 34.60
N VAL A 184 8.89 -1.62 34.99
CA VAL A 184 7.66 -1.06 35.55
C VAL A 184 7.11 0.02 34.62
N LEU A 185 5.80 0.02 34.45
CA LEU A 185 5.10 1.12 33.80
C LEU A 185 4.66 2.11 34.89
N ASN A 186 5.32 3.25 34.93
CA ASN A 186 4.91 4.32 35.85
C ASN A 186 3.57 4.90 35.36
N ALA A 187 2.62 5.05 36.27
CA ALA A 187 1.30 5.65 35.99
C ALA A 187 1.38 7.08 35.42
N ALA A 188 2.49 7.78 35.67
CA ALA A 188 2.77 9.10 35.10
C ALA A 188 3.65 9.06 33.84
N ALA A 189 4.00 7.88 33.34
CA ALA A 189 4.81 7.76 32.13
C ALA A 189 3.99 8.26 30.91
N ASN A 190 4.42 9.38 30.37
CA ASN A 190 3.78 10.04 29.21
C ASN A 190 4.79 10.37 28.11
N ASN A 191 5.95 9.75 28.15
CA ASN A 191 7.05 10.01 27.23
C ASN A 191 6.65 9.76 25.76
N ILE A 192 5.91 8.67 25.46
CA ILE A 192 5.41 8.38 24.12
C ILE A 192 4.40 9.45 23.68
N ALA A 193 3.45 9.81 24.55
CA ALA A 193 2.46 10.84 24.24
C ALA A 193 3.13 12.20 23.96
N ASN A 194 4.15 12.56 24.74
CA ASN A 194 4.92 13.78 24.52
C ASN A 194 5.68 13.76 23.19
N GLU A 195 6.32 12.65 22.84
CA GLU A 195 7.01 12.50 21.53
C GLU A 195 6.00 12.55 20.37
N MET A 196 4.83 11.93 20.50
CA MET A 196 3.77 12.07 19.50
C MET A 196 3.31 13.52 19.35
N GLY A 197 3.19 14.26 20.45
CA GLY A 197 2.84 15.69 20.43
C GLY A 197 3.87 16.55 19.70
N LYS A 198 5.16 16.22 19.81
CA LYS A 198 6.24 16.92 19.11
C LYS A 198 6.18 16.76 17.60
N ILE A 199 5.71 15.61 17.11
CA ILE A 199 5.61 15.34 15.66
C ILE A 199 4.82 16.44 14.94
N PHE A 200 3.79 16.99 15.57
CA PHE A 200 2.98 18.06 14.97
C PHE A 200 3.70 19.41 14.88
N SER A 201 4.66 19.68 15.76
CA SER A 201 5.40 20.94 15.84
C SER A 201 6.80 20.88 15.21
N GLU A 202 7.31 19.71 14.92
CA GLU A 202 8.60 19.53 14.26
C GLU A 202 8.50 19.68 12.75
N ASN A 203 9.60 20.11 12.13
CA ASN A 203 9.69 20.20 10.67
C ASN A 203 9.88 18.81 10.06
N HIS A 204 9.01 18.46 9.13
CA HIS A 204 9.08 17.23 8.34
C HIS A 204 9.34 17.56 6.88
N THR A 205 10.23 16.82 6.25
CA THR A 205 10.47 16.92 4.81
C THR A 205 9.59 15.94 4.06
N PHE A 206 8.70 16.48 3.26
CA PHE A 206 7.84 15.72 2.35
C PHE A 206 8.53 15.65 1.00
N GLY A 207 8.76 14.43 0.51
CA GLY A 207 9.34 14.21 -0.82
C GLY A 207 8.41 14.71 -1.94
N GLN A 208 8.97 14.91 -3.13
CA GLN A 208 8.19 15.27 -4.30
C GLN A 208 7.10 14.22 -4.59
N ALA A 209 5.88 14.68 -4.85
CA ALA A 209 4.75 13.85 -5.21
C ALA A 209 4.07 14.40 -6.48
N GLY A 210 4.26 13.72 -7.60
CA GLY A 210 3.76 14.21 -8.90
C GLY A 210 4.37 15.55 -9.29
N THR A 211 3.54 16.59 -9.45
CA THR A 211 3.97 17.97 -9.76
C THR A 211 4.25 18.81 -8.51
N ILE A 212 3.98 18.29 -7.32
CA ILE A 212 4.22 18.99 -6.06
C ILE A 212 5.69 18.82 -5.69
N ALA A 213 6.41 19.93 -5.57
CA ALA A 213 7.80 19.92 -5.18
C ALA A 213 7.99 19.45 -3.73
N SER A 214 9.17 18.91 -3.42
CA SER A 214 9.56 18.63 -2.03
C SER A 214 9.45 19.87 -1.18
N THR A 215 8.87 19.72 0.01
CA THR A 215 8.72 20.82 0.98
C THR A 215 9.07 20.36 2.38
N THR A 216 9.51 21.30 3.21
CA THR A 216 9.76 21.07 4.63
C THR A 216 8.86 22.01 5.44
N THR A 217 7.98 21.42 6.22
CA THR A 217 6.99 22.14 7.02
C THR A 217 6.57 21.33 8.24
N THR A 218 5.82 21.94 9.16
CA THR A 218 5.19 21.22 10.27
C THR A 218 3.87 20.60 9.83
N LEU A 219 3.36 19.59 10.57
CA LEU A 219 2.04 19.01 10.31
C LEU A 219 0.89 19.93 10.73
N SER A 220 1.17 20.98 11.50
CA SER A 220 0.18 21.93 12.01
C SER A 220 -0.04 23.16 11.11
N ASN A 221 0.66 23.24 9.99
CA ASN A 221 0.55 24.35 9.02
C ASN A 221 -0.09 23.92 7.73
#